data_a4e77af20f849571e3a1fab74aabe15a
#
_entry.id   a4e77af20f849571e3a1fab74aabe15a
#
_cell.length_a   1.000
_cell.length_b   1.000
_cell.length_c   1.000
_cell.angle_alpha   90.00
_cell.angle_beta   90.00
_cell.angle_gamma   90.00
#
_symmetry.space_group_name_H-M   'P 1'
#
loop_
_entity.id
_entity.type
_entity.pdbx_description
1 polymer ?
#
loop_
_entity_poly.entity_id
_entity_poly.type
_entity_poly.pdbx_seq_one_letter_code
_entity_poly.pdbx_strand_id
1 'polypeptide(L)'
;MKRLYILIIAMVLPCMVVAAQKPLAPSVDDIFSGKVVPRREMKRTSVQGDRLAGLRLSEFVSVQFQADDNRLRLISSIIDNSARTATAKETETDGSYLTYAFITLQPTDEGLNQYLGYSAKPQGEEYWITVIYFCGATSASELKDKLSK
;
A
#
# COMPACT_ATOMS: atom_id res chain seq x y z
N MET A 1 34.28 -43.22 2.53
CA MET A 1 32.81 -43.13 2.44
C MET A 1 32.20 -42.22 3.50
N LYS A 2 32.65 -42.25 4.74
CA LYS A 2 32.14 -41.36 5.77
C LYS A 2 32.41 -39.87 5.52
N ARG A 3 33.48 -39.55 4.79
CA ARG A 3 33.80 -38.14 4.41
C ARG A 3 32.89 -37.57 3.36
N LEU A 4 32.28 -38.42 2.53
CA LEU A 4 31.35 -37.97 1.47
C LEU A 4 30.02 -37.53 2.05
N TYR A 5 29.55 -38.22 3.10
CA TYR A 5 28.29 -37.86 3.77
C TYR A 5 28.41 -36.54 4.54
N ILE A 6 29.56 -36.28 5.14
CA ILE A 6 29.82 -35.02 5.84
C ILE A 6 29.84 -33.84 4.87
N LEU A 7 30.38 -34.03 3.67
CA LEU A 7 30.42 -33.02 2.62
C LEU A 7 29.02 -32.70 2.09
N ILE A 8 28.16 -33.72 1.95
CA ILE A 8 26.78 -33.54 1.46
C ILE A 8 25.93 -32.78 2.50
N ILE A 9 26.12 -33.12 3.78
CA ILE A 9 25.40 -32.45 4.87
C ILE A 9 25.87 -31.00 5.02
N ALA A 10 27.15 -30.72 4.82
CA ALA A 10 27.70 -29.37 4.87
C ALA A 10 27.24 -28.50 3.69
N MET A 11 26.91 -29.09 2.55
CA MET A 11 26.39 -28.35 1.40
C MET A 11 24.89 -28.02 1.50
N VAL A 12 24.14 -28.86 2.20
CA VAL A 12 22.68 -28.67 2.31
C VAL A 12 22.31 -27.66 3.40
N LEU A 13 23.07 -27.61 4.47
CA LEU A 13 22.81 -26.73 5.60
C LEU A 13 22.87 -25.22 5.27
N PRO A 14 23.86 -24.73 4.50
CA PRO A 14 23.90 -23.30 4.18
C PRO A 14 22.77 -22.84 3.30
N CYS A 15 22.24 -23.70 2.41
CA CYS A 15 21.13 -23.35 1.54
C CYS A 15 19.82 -23.19 2.30
N MET A 16 19.58 -23.97 3.34
CA MET A 16 18.38 -23.85 4.16
C MET A 16 18.37 -22.59 5.02
N VAL A 17 19.53 -22.17 5.49
CA VAL A 17 19.65 -20.97 6.32
C VAL A 17 19.44 -19.71 5.53
N VAL A 18 19.85 -19.67 4.25
CA VAL A 18 19.68 -18.51 3.37
C VAL A 18 18.22 -18.32 2.95
N ALA A 19 17.47 -19.42 2.78
CA ALA A 19 16.06 -19.36 2.38
C ALA A 19 15.13 -18.87 3.48
N ALA A 20 15.55 -18.88 4.75
CA ALA A 20 14.70 -18.53 5.88
C ALA A 20 14.86 -17.07 6.35
N GLN A 21 15.61 -16.25 5.61
CA GLN A 21 15.98 -14.93 6.11
C GLN A 21 15.42 -13.77 5.28
N LYS A 22 14.95 -12.77 5.93
CA LYS A 22 14.40 -11.46 5.57
C LYS A 22 12.90 -11.49 5.34
N PRO A 23 12.13 -11.12 6.36
CA PRO A 23 10.75 -10.73 6.12
C PRO A 23 10.73 -9.57 5.13
N LEU A 24 9.85 -9.64 4.14
CA LEU A 24 9.63 -8.55 3.21
C LEU A 24 9.18 -7.30 3.99
N ALA A 25 9.67 -6.13 3.60
CA ALA A 25 9.22 -4.89 4.18
C ALA A 25 7.69 -4.76 3.98
N PRO A 26 6.95 -4.16 4.93
CA PRO A 26 5.53 -3.95 4.78
C PRO A 26 5.22 -3.17 3.50
N SER A 27 4.15 -3.57 2.81
CA SER A 27 3.69 -2.95 1.58
C SER A 27 2.28 -2.37 1.76
N VAL A 28 1.80 -1.65 0.74
CA VAL A 28 0.44 -1.13 0.72
C VAL A 28 -0.59 -2.26 0.84
N ASP A 29 -0.35 -3.41 0.22
CA ASP A 29 -1.22 -4.56 0.34
C ASP A 29 -1.36 -5.02 1.80
N ASP A 30 -0.32 -4.90 2.59
CA ASP A 30 -0.34 -5.24 4.01
C ASP A 30 -1.23 -4.28 4.81
N ILE A 31 -1.34 -3.03 4.38
CA ILE A 31 -2.29 -2.08 4.98
C ILE A 31 -3.72 -2.53 4.71
N PHE A 32 -4.06 -2.82 3.47
CA PHE A 32 -5.42 -3.23 3.09
C PHE A 32 -5.83 -4.58 3.67
N SER A 33 -4.89 -5.50 3.85
CA SER A 33 -5.16 -6.85 4.34
C SER A 33 -5.29 -6.96 5.86
N GLY A 34 -4.93 -5.90 6.60
CA GLY A 34 -4.98 -5.90 8.06
C GLY A 34 -3.73 -6.43 8.74
N LYS A 35 -2.61 -6.52 8.02
CA LYS A 35 -1.34 -6.96 8.59
C LYS A 35 -0.59 -5.85 9.32
N VAL A 36 -0.76 -4.59 8.89
CA VAL A 36 -0.13 -3.42 9.52
C VAL A 36 -1.03 -2.85 10.60
N VAL A 37 -2.31 -2.69 10.28
CA VAL A 37 -3.35 -2.24 11.22
C VAL A 37 -4.38 -3.36 11.32
N PRO A 38 -4.71 -3.85 12.54
CA PRO A 38 -5.70 -4.90 12.69
C PRO A 38 -7.04 -4.51 12.07
N ARG A 39 -7.71 -5.46 11.44
CA ARG A 39 -9.01 -5.22 10.77
C ARG A 39 -10.06 -4.66 11.71
N ARG A 40 -10.03 -5.04 12.97
CA ARG A 40 -10.97 -4.55 13.99
C ARG A 40 -10.80 -3.06 14.29
N GLU A 41 -9.64 -2.48 13.96
CA GLU A 41 -9.33 -1.07 14.19
C GLU A 41 -9.54 -0.21 12.94
N MET A 42 -9.91 -0.82 11.80
CA MET A 42 -10.11 -0.08 10.56
C MET A 42 -11.53 -0.18 10.05
N LYS A 43 -11.97 0.90 9.40
CA LYS A 43 -13.19 0.91 8.61
C LYS A 43 -12.81 0.66 7.15
N ARG A 44 -13.29 -0.44 6.59
CA ARG A 44 -12.97 -0.84 5.22
C ARG A 44 -14.21 -0.78 4.34
N THR A 45 -14.06 -0.17 3.17
CA THR A 45 -15.08 -0.15 2.13
C THR A 45 -14.47 -0.71 0.86
N SER A 46 -15.18 -1.64 0.22
CA SER A 46 -14.78 -2.21 -1.06
C SER A 46 -15.98 -2.20 -2.01
N VAL A 47 -15.78 -1.67 -3.21
CA VAL A 47 -16.83 -1.57 -4.23
C VAL A 47 -16.27 -2.07 -5.55
N GLN A 48 -17.03 -2.88 -6.26
CA GLN A 48 -16.68 -3.41 -7.58
C GLN A 48 -17.91 -3.37 -8.49
N GLY A 49 -17.65 -3.38 -9.80
CA GLY A 49 -18.67 -3.56 -10.80
C GLY A 49 -19.48 -2.29 -11.12
N ASP A 50 -20.77 -2.47 -11.39
CA ASP A 50 -21.62 -1.45 -12.02
C ASP A 50 -21.74 -0.14 -11.25
N ARG A 51 -21.61 -0.18 -9.93
CA ARG A 51 -21.65 1.04 -9.10
C ARG A 51 -20.53 2.02 -9.42
N LEU A 52 -19.42 1.54 -9.99
CA LEU A 52 -18.26 2.35 -10.34
C LEU A 52 -18.23 2.75 -11.81
N ALA A 53 -19.18 2.30 -12.61
CA ALA A 53 -19.19 2.54 -14.06
C ALA A 53 -19.17 4.03 -14.43
N GLY A 54 -19.91 4.86 -13.68
CA GLY A 54 -19.91 6.32 -13.89
C GLY A 54 -18.59 7.01 -13.65
N LEU A 55 -17.69 6.36 -12.90
CA LEU A 55 -16.34 6.85 -12.63
C LEU A 55 -15.29 6.21 -13.54
N ARG A 56 -15.70 5.28 -14.41
CA ARG A 56 -14.82 4.47 -15.24
C ARG A 56 -13.82 3.67 -14.40
N LEU A 57 -14.24 3.24 -13.22
CA LEU A 57 -13.48 2.39 -12.31
C LEU A 57 -14.04 0.98 -12.31
N SER A 58 -13.18 0.00 -12.14
CA SER A 58 -13.55 -1.40 -11.94
C SER A 58 -13.43 -1.83 -10.49
N GLU A 59 -12.58 -1.14 -9.72
CA GLU A 59 -12.34 -1.47 -8.31
C GLU A 59 -12.04 -0.22 -7.49
N PHE A 60 -12.58 -0.19 -6.29
CA PHE A 60 -12.34 0.84 -5.29
C PHE A 60 -12.25 0.16 -3.93
N VAL A 61 -11.16 0.40 -3.22
CA VAL A 61 -10.98 -0.07 -1.85
C VAL A 61 -10.50 1.09 -0.99
N SER A 62 -11.16 1.31 0.14
CA SER A 62 -10.79 2.35 1.09
C SER A 62 -10.65 1.75 2.48
N VAL A 63 -9.62 2.14 3.21
CA VAL A 63 -9.47 1.85 4.63
C VAL A 63 -9.24 3.13 5.39
N GLN A 64 -9.85 3.24 6.57
CA GLN A 64 -9.70 4.38 7.46
C GLN A 64 -9.42 3.87 8.87
N PHE A 65 -8.51 4.53 9.57
CA PHE A 65 -8.14 4.15 10.93
C PHE A 65 -7.47 5.29 11.67
N GLN A 66 -7.43 5.21 12.98
CA GLN A 66 -6.68 6.14 13.82
C GLN A 66 -5.22 5.69 13.96
N ALA A 67 -4.33 6.64 14.07
CA ALA A 67 -2.90 6.39 14.24
C ALA A 67 -2.27 7.34 15.22
N ASP A 68 -1.43 6.78 16.10
CA ASP A 68 -0.48 7.56 16.89
C ASP A 68 0.73 7.95 16.03
N ASP A 69 1.69 8.66 16.60
CA ASP A 69 2.88 9.09 15.86
C ASP A 69 3.67 7.92 15.25
N ASN A 70 3.80 6.81 15.98
CA ASN A 70 4.56 5.65 15.50
C ASN A 70 3.87 4.98 14.31
N ARG A 71 2.56 4.79 14.41
CA ARG A 71 1.77 4.21 13.32
C ARG A 71 1.76 5.14 12.11
N LEU A 72 1.62 6.44 12.33
CA LEU A 72 1.66 7.44 11.27
C LEU A 72 2.98 7.37 10.49
N ARG A 73 4.11 7.31 11.18
CA ARG A 73 5.42 7.22 10.53
C ARG A 73 5.58 5.94 9.73
N LEU A 74 5.10 4.82 10.27
CA LEU A 74 5.14 3.54 9.57
C LEU A 74 4.31 3.59 8.28
N ILE A 75 3.06 4.05 8.37
CA ILE A 75 2.18 4.16 7.21
C ILE A 75 2.77 5.13 6.18
N SER A 76 3.24 6.29 6.63
CA SER A 76 3.88 7.28 5.77
C SER A 76 5.06 6.68 4.99
N SER A 77 5.90 5.88 5.64
CA SER A 77 7.03 5.24 4.97
C SER A 77 6.59 4.18 3.95
N ILE A 78 5.52 3.44 4.23
CA ILE A 78 4.97 2.46 3.30
C ILE A 78 4.45 3.16 2.04
N ILE A 79 3.70 4.25 2.21
CA ILE A 79 3.18 5.04 1.09
C ILE A 79 4.34 5.66 0.28
N ASP A 80 5.32 6.22 0.94
CA ASP A 80 6.49 6.82 0.29
C ASP A 80 7.28 5.78 -0.52
N ASN A 81 7.45 4.58 0.00
CA ASN A 81 8.07 3.48 -0.73
C ASN A 81 7.30 3.11 -1.99
N SER A 82 5.97 3.11 -1.93
CA SER A 82 5.13 2.86 -3.10
C SER A 82 5.29 3.94 -4.16
N ALA A 83 5.56 5.18 -3.74
CA ALA A 83 5.76 6.30 -4.66
C ALA A 83 7.08 6.20 -5.44
N ARG A 84 8.05 5.42 -4.99
CA ARG A 84 9.34 5.30 -5.68
C ARG A 84 9.25 4.65 -7.06
N THR A 85 8.31 3.72 -7.23
CA THR A 85 8.09 3.02 -8.50
C THR A 85 6.90 3.57 -9.27
N ALA A 86 6.34 4.69 -8.82
CA ALA A 86 5.19 5.31 -9.44
C ALA A 86 5.55 6.00 -10.75
N THR A 87 4.60 6.05 -11.68
CA THR A 87 4.76 6.81 -12.94
C THR A 87 4.55 8.29 -12.72
N ALA A 88 3.73 8.67 -11.74
CA ALA A 88 3.51 10.06 -11.33
C ALA A 88 3.09 10.09 -9.86
N LYS A 89 3.39 11.20 -9.19
CA LYS A 89 3.00 11.39 -7.79
C LYS A 89 2.80 12.86 -7.46
N GLU A 90 1.84 13.12 -6.57
CA GLU A 90 1.67 14.40 -5.88
C GLU A 90 1.69 14.10 -4.39
N THR A 91 2.51 14.80 -3.65
CA THR A 91 2.65 14.57 -2.20
C THR A 91 2.73 15.90 -1.46
N GLU A 92 2.20 15.89 -0.22
CA GLU A 92 2.39 16.97 0.73
C GLU A 92 2.92 16.37 2.02
N THR A 93 3.81 17.08 2.68
CA THR A 93 4.43 16.65 3.93
C THR A 93 4.27 17.71 5.00
N ASP A 94 4.27 17.25 6.26
CA ASP A 94 4.39 18.09 7.43
C ASP A 94 5.52 17.51 8.29
N GLY A 95 6.67 18.19 8.28
CA GLY A 95 7.86 17.65 8.91
C GLY A 95 8.36 16.40 8.23
N SER A 96 8.41 15.29 8.97
CA SER A 96 8.98 14.02 8.50
C SER A 96 7.96 13.02 7.96
N TYR A 97 6.68 13.38 7.91
CA TYR A 97 5.63 12.46 7.47
C TYR A 97 4.75 13.05 6.38
N LEU A 98 4.14 12.17 5.58
CA LEU A 98 3.19 12.55 4.55
C LEU A 98 1.84 12.93 5.17
N THR A 99 1.25 14.02 4.70
CA THR A 99 -0.13 14.40 5.02
C THR A 99 -1.09 14.11 3.89
N TYR A 100 -0.58 14.03 2.67
CA TYR A 100 -1.36 13.75 1.48
C TYR A 100 -0.47 13.09 0.43
N ALA A 101 -1.03 12.16 -0.31
CA ALA A 101 -0.39 11.59 -1.51
C ALA A 101 -1.46 11.15 -2.52
N PHE A 102 -1.21 11.43 -3.77
CA PHE A 102 -1.92 10.84 -4.90
C PHE A 102 -0.89 10.26 -5.84
N ILE A 103 -0.88 8.95 -5.97
CA ILE A 103 0.18 8.20 -6.65
C ILE A 103 -0.43 7.44 -7.81
N THR A 104 0.13 7.65 -9.02
CA THR A 104 -0.21 6.84 -10.19
C THR A 104 0.75 5.67 -10.25
N LEU A 105 0.25 4.49 -10.01
CA LEU A 105 1.02 3.25 -10.04
C LEU A 105 1.21 2.76 -11.47
N GLN A 106 2.02 1.72 -11.66
CA GLN A 106 2.15 1.07 -12.95
C GLN A 106 0.80 0.46 -13.36
N PRO A 107 0.42 0.51 -14.64
CA PRO A 107 -0.81 -0.13 -15.08
C PRO A 107 -0.81 -1.63 -14.81
N THR A 108 -1.99 -2.23 -14.73
CA THR A 108 -2.12 -3.68 -14.65
C THR A 108 -1.70 -4.32 -15.98
N ASP A 109 -1.49 -5.63 -15.98
CA ASP A 109 -1.19 -6.39 -17.21
C ASP A 109 -2.29 -6.26 -18.26
N GLU A 110 -3.52 -6.00 -17.83
CA GLU A 110 -4.67 -5.76 -18.71
C GLU A 110 -4.75 -4.32 -19.23
N GLY A 111 -3.83 -3.45 -18.82
CA GLY A 111 -3.78 -2.06 -19.24
C GLY A 111 -4.67 -1.11 -18.44
N LEU A 112 -5.20 -1.54 -17.31
CA LEU A 112 -5.99 -0.69 -16.43
C LEU A 112 -5.09 0.21 -15.59
N ASN A 113 -5.50 1.45 -15.39
CA ASN A 113 -4.78 2.40 -14.55
C ASN A 113 -5.01 2.09 -13.07
N GLN A 114 -3.97 2.27 -12.27
CA GLN A 114 -4.02 2.07 -10.84
C GLN A 114 -3.57 3.33 -10.10
N TYR A 115 -4.32 3.71 -9.07
CA TYR A 115 -4.05 4.91 -8.28
C TYR A 115 -4.12 4.59 -6.79
N LEU A 116 -3.29 5.28 -6.03
CA LEU A 116 -3.26 5.19 -4.59
C LEU A 116 -3.45 6.58 -4.00
N GLY A 117 -4.48 6.76 -3.19
CA GLY A 117 -4.73 7.99 -2.44
C GLY A 117 -4.42 7.80 -0.97
N TYR A 118 -3.86 8.81 -0.35
CA TYR A 118 -3.52 8.80 1.07
C TYR A 118 -3.78 10.17 1.67
N SER A 119 -4.36 10.20 2.87
CA SER A 119 -4.44 11.42 3.66
C SER A 119 -4.29 11.11 5.15
N ALA A 120 -3.61 12.00 5.86
CA ALA A 120 -3.49 11.95 7.31
C ALA A 120 -3.94 13.31 7.86
N LYS A 121 -5.03 13.32 8.62
CA LYS A 121 -5.58 14.54 9.21
C LYS A 121 -5.43 14.50 10.72
N PRO A 122 -4.90 15.57 11.35
CA PRO A 122 -4.86 15.63 12.81
C PRO A 122 -6.26 15.53 13.40
N GLN A 123 -6.39 14.71 14.45
CA GLN A 123 -7.63 14.53 15.20
C GLN A 123 -7.30 14.41 16.68
N GLY A 124 -7.27 15.54 17.39
CA GLY A 124 -6.79 15.59 18.76
C GLY A 124 -5.29 15.29 18.82
N GLU A 125 -4.89 14.34 19.64
CA GLU A 125 -3.49 13.90 19.76
C GLU A 125 -3.11 12.82 18.76
N GLU A 126 -4.08 12.32 18.00
CA GLU A 126 -3.87 11.28 17.01
C GLU A 126 -4.18 11.81 15.61
N TYR A 127 -4.11 10.91 14.65
CA TYR A 127 -4.35 11.20 13.23
C TYR A 127 -5.41 10.27 12.70
N TRP A 128 -6.26 10.80 11.83
CA TRP A 128 -7.21 10.02 11.05
C TRP A 128 -6.59 9.77 9.68
N ILE A 129 -6.30 8.51 9.39
CA ILE A 129 -5.64 8.10 8.15
C ILE A 129 -6.66 7.46 7.22
N THR A 130 -6.61 7.87 5.96
CA THR A 130 -7.38 7.27 4.86
C THR A 130 -6.41 6.80 3.79
N VAL A 131 -6.53 5.55 3.37
CA VAL A 131 -5.79 4.98 2.24
C VAL A 131 -6.79 4.41 1.26
N ILE A 132 -6.69 4.82 -0.01
CA ILE A 132 -7.66 4.44 -1.04
C ILE A 132 -6.92 3.88 -2.25
N TYR A 133 -7.41 2.75 -2.76
CA TYR A 133 -6.94 2.17 -4.01
C TYR A 133 -8.03 2.27 -5.07
N PHE A 134 -7.65 2.73 -6.25
CA PHE A 134 -8.53 2.84 -7.42
C PHE A 134 -7.91 2.05 -8.57
N CYS A 135 -8.74 1.33 -9.30
CA CYS A 135 -8.31 0.65 -10.53
C CYS A 135 -9.39 0.80 -11.59
N GLY A 136 -9.00 1.15 -12.81
CA GLY A 136 -9.95 1.27 -13.91
C GLY A 136 -9.38 1.98 -15.13
N ALA A 137 -10.27 2.30 -16.07
CA ALA A 137 -9.91 2.98 -17.32
C ALA A 137 -9.81 4.51 -17.18
N THR A 138 -10.23 5.06 -16.03
CA THR A 138 -10.21 6.51 -15.81
C THR A 138 -8.79 7.07 -15.79
N SER A 139 -8.61 8.31 -16.28
CA SER A 139 -7.33 9.01 -16.15
C SER A 139 -7.20 9.66 -14.77
N ALA A 140 -5.98 10.03 -14.39
CA ALA A 140 -5.73 10.72 -13.13
C ALA A 140 -6.49 12.05 -13.04
N SER A 141 -6.51 12.83 -14.11
CA SER A 141 -7.22 14.11 -14.14
C SER A 141 -8.73 13.95 -14.04
N GLU A 142 -9.32 12.97 -14.72
CA GLU A 142 -10.75 12.66 -14.60
C GLU A 142 -11.13 12.26 -13.16
N LEU A 143 -10.32 11.40 -12.55
CA LEU A 143 -10.57 10.92 -11.20
C LEU A 143 -10.49 12.04 -10.18
N LYS A 144 -9.46 12.89 -10.26
CA LYS A 144 -9.31 14.05 -9.37
C LYS A 144 -10.46 15.04 -9.53
N ASP A 145 -10.87 15.31 -10.74
CA ASP A 145 -11.99 16.21 -11.02
C ASP A 145 -13.28 15.71 -10.37
N LYS A 146 -13.56 14.43 -10.47
CA LYS A 146 -14.76 13.83 -9.85
C LYS A 146 -14.68 13.77 -8.32
N LEU A 147 -13.49 13.56 -7.76
CA LEU A 147 -13.31 13.52 -6.31
C LEU A 147 -13.35 14.91 -5.67
N SER A 148 -13.07 15.96 -6.41
CA SER A 148 -13.07 17.33 -5.90
C SER A 148 -14.48 17.98 -5.89
N LYS A 149 -15.45 17.30 -6.46
CA LYS A 149 -16.87 17.71 -6.44
C LYS A 149 -17.60 16.98 -5.30
#